data_3f3fc66f9e0c1a7b229b8f5ba560e1f8
#
_entry.id   3f3fc66f9e0c1a7b229b8f5ba560e1f8
#
_cell.length_a   1.000
_cell.length_b   1.000
_cell.length_c   1.000
_cell.angle_alpha   90.00
_cell.angle_beta   90.00
_cell.angle_gamma   90.00
#
_symmetry.space_group_name_H-M   'P 1'
#
loop_
_entity.id
_entity.type
_entity.pdbx_description
1 polymer ?
#
loop_
_entity_poly.entity_id
_entity_poly.type
_entity_poly.pdbx_seq_one_letter_code
_entity_poly.pdbx_strand_id
1 'polypeptide(L)'
;MKYPIDRKERIQLGGMKQAIHIWGTKPENPVILFLHGGPGVPNRHGMAVNHMDLLDDFTIVAWDQRGTGGSYFGCNPETLTLDQLISDCAELIDYLCTALNKKKIFLLGGSWGTELGTFVCQKHPEKIAGYIGYGQVVNGIENENLSYAYVLEKAKEANNAEDIALLEKIGPPAEGCYKPVFEGLMTQRKLLKKYGGVSAKSNSGYFKSTVIPILKSPELSIRDKIGTANGYKVCLSQMWPTIVQYDFLRDCTHFRMPYYIFQGRKDNNTPSALIQEYFDAIVAPDKDLVWFENSAHGPLGEEPKKFKSLMREKFLTIAKENQL
;
A
#
# COMPACT_ATOMS: atom_id res chain seq x y z
N MET A 1 -1.13 20.29 -19.98
CA MET A 1 -0.80 19.85 -18.61
C MET A 1 -1.78 20.52 -17.66
N LYS A 2 -2.35 19.76 -16.72
CA LYS A 2 -3.37 20.28 -15.79
C LYS A 2 -2.73 21.05 -14.61
N TYR A 3 -1.50 20.70 -14.28
CA TYR A 3 -0.70 21.30 -13.20
C TYR A 3 0.66 21.76 -13.73
N PRO A 4 1.36 22.69 -13.06
CA PRO A 4 2.71 23.14 -13.46
C PRO A 4 3.72 21.98 -13.56
N ILE A 5 3.61 21.01 -12.65
CA ILE A 5 4.34 19.73 -12.71
C ILE A 5 3.31 18.64 -12.98
N ASP A 6 3.37 18.02 -14.15
CA ASP A 6 2.45 16.96 -14.60
C ASP A 6 3.24 16.08 -15.58
N ARG A 7 3.97 15.08 -15.02
CA ARG A 7 4.98 14.30 -15.76
C ARG A 7 4.64 12.82 -15.68
N LYS A 8 4.19 12.24 -16.82
CA LYS A 8 4.04 10.79 -17.00
C LYS A 8 5.31 10.25 -17.62
N GLU A 9 5.97 9.38 -16.90
CA GLU A 9 7.29 8.87 -17.31
C GLU A 9 7.37 7.36 -17.25
N ARG A 10 8.30 6.80 -18.03
CA ARG A 10 8.75 5.42 -17.94
C ARG A 10 10.26 5.46 -17.74
N ILE A 11 10.67 5.25 -16.53
CA ILE A 11 12.07 5.33 -16.11
C ILE A 11 12.67 3.94 -15.95
N GLN A 12 13.99 3.83 -16.10
CA GLN A 12 14.71 2.58 -15.94
C GLN A 12 14.94 2.33 -14.45
N LEU A 13 14.40 1.24 -13.92
CA LEU A 13 14.60 0.79 -12.54
C LEU A 13 14.81 -0.73 -12.54
N GLY A 14 15.86 -1.20 -11.86
CA GLY A 14 16.13 -2.62 -11.73
C GLY A 14 16.13 -3.40 -13.05
N GLY A 15 16.71 -2.83 -14.11
CA GLY A 15 16.79 -3.47 -15.41
C GLY A 15 15.54 -3.42 -16.30
N MET A 16 14.45 -2.76 -15.89
CA MET A 16 13.25 -2.60 -16.71
C MET A 16 12.64 -1.20 -16.65
N LYS A 17 11.84 -0.84 -17.68
CA LYS A 17 11.10 0.43 -17.66
C LYS A 17 9.87 0.34 -16.78
N GLN A 18 9.78 1.20 -15.78
CA GLN A 18 8.65 1.29 -14.85
C GLN A 18 7.94 2.64 -14.98
N ALA A 19 6.63 2.64 -14.80
CA ALA A 19 5.79 3.81 -15.01
C ALA A 19 5.60 4.57 -13.71
N ILE A 20 5.80 5.89 -13.78
CA ILE A 20 5.51 6.83 -12.69
C ILE A 20 4.65 7.98 -13.20
N HIS A 21 3.95 8.65 -12.29
CA HIS A 21 3.34 9.94 -12.56
C HIS A 21 3.65 10.90 -11.41
N ILE A 22 4.14 12.08 -11.75
CA ILE A 22 4.51 13.15 -10.83
C ILE A 22 3.55 14.31 -11.03
N TRP A 23 2.87 14.75 -9.98
CA TRP A 23 2.02 15.93 -9.95
C TRP A 23 2.51 16.92 -8.89
N GLY A 24 2.53 18.20 -9.22
CA GLY A 24 2.89 19.24 -8.28
C GLY A 24 2.48 20.63 -8.78
N THR A 25 2.40 21.58 -7.86
CA THR A 25 2.11 22.98 -8.16
C THR A 25 3.32 23.88 -8.05
N LYS A 26 4.26 23.53 -7.15
CA LYS A 26 5.45 24.31 -6.84
C LYS A 26 6.68 23.40 -6.72
N PRO A 27 7.82 23.78 -7.31
CA PRO A 27 9.06 22.98 -7.21
C PRO A 27 9.60 22.83 -5.78
N GLU A 28 9.33 23.82 -4.92
CA GLU A 28 9.76 23.82 -3.52
C GLU A 28 8.98 22.86 -2.64
N ASN A 29 7.78 22.43 -3.03
CA ASN A 29 6.97 21.53 -2.23
C ASN A 29 7.72 20.21 -1.92
N PRO A 30 7.64 19.71 -0.69
CA PRO A 30 8.17 18.39 -0.33
C PRO A 30 7.50 17.28 -1.16
N VAL A 31 8.26 16.22 -1.44
CA VAL A 31 7.82 15.11 -2.30
C VAL A 31 7.32 13.95 -1.48
N ILE A 32 6.16 13.41 -1.82
CA ILE A 32 5.61 12.17 -1.28
C ILE A 32 5.59 11.10 -2.38
N LEU A 33 6.31 10.00 -2.16
CA LEU A 33 6.20 8.78 -2.96
C LEU A 33 5.14 7.85 -2.35
N PHE A 34 4.09 7.57 -3.11
CA PHE A 34 3.03 6.64 -2.72
C PHE A 34 3.39 5.21 -3.12
N LEU A 35 3.46 4.31 -2.14
CA LEU A 35 3.68 2.88 -2.29
C LEU A 35 2.34 2.16 -2.22
N HIS A 36 1.85 1.68 -3.37
CA HIS A 36 0.54 1.04 -3.46
C HIS A 36 0.51 -0.36 -2.85
N GLY A 37 -0.70 -0.83 -2.55
CA GLY A 37 -0.97 -2.15 -1.97
C GLY A 37 -1.00 -3.30 -2.99
N GLY A 38 -1.46 -4.43 -2.53
CA GLY A 38 -1.58 -5.68 -3.30
C GLY A 38 -0.79 -6.82 -2.65
N PRO A 39 0.39 -7.25 -3.18
CA PRO A 39 1.15 -6.67 -4.30
C PRO A 39 0.38 -6.66 -5.62
N GLY A 40 0.68 -5.70 -6.48
CA GLY A 40 0.13 -5.67 -7.83
C GLY A 40 -1.17 -4.86 -8.04
N VAL A 41 -1.55 -3.97 -7.09
CA VAL A 41 -2.74 -3.09 -7.22
C VAL A 41 -2.32 -1.62 -7.38
N PRO A 42 -1.92 -1.19 -8.60
CA PRO A 42 -1.46 0.17 -8.84
C PRO A 42 -2.58 1.19 -8.62
N ASN A 43 -2.25 2.36 -8.06
CA ASN A 43 -3.25 3.35 -7.67
C ASN A 43 -3.03 4.74 -8.28
N ARG A 44 -2.35 4.88 -9.42
CA ARG A 44 -2.21 6.17 -10.12
C ARG A 44 -3.56 6.84 -10.38
N HIS A 45 -4.56 6.05 -10.84
CA HIS A 45 -5.90 6.54 -11.10
C HIS A 45 -6.61 7.05 -9.84
N GLY A 46 -6.46 6.36 -8.71
CA GLY A 46 -7.05 6.76 -7.43
C GLY A 46 -6.41 8.04 -6.88
N MET A 47 -5.09 8.16 -6.99
CA MET A 47 -4.37 9.39 -6.62
C MET A 47 -4.85 10.58 -7.45
N ALA A 48 -4.92 10.44 -8.78
CA ALA A 48 -5.35 11.50 -9.68
C ALA A 48 -6.80 11.97 -9.49
N VAL A 49 -7.66 11.15 -8.91
CA VAL A 49 -9.08 11.49 -8.69
C VAL A 49 -9.31 12.04 -7.28
N ASN A 50 -8.66 11.47 -6.26
CA ASN A 50 -9.08 11.65 -4.87
C ASN A 50 -8.12 12.50 -4.02
N HIS A 51 -6.89 12.79 -4.52
CA HIS A 51 -5.86 13.35 -3.67
C HIS A 51 -5.15 14.58 -4.25
N MET A 52 -5.72 15.20 -5.29
CA MET A 52 -5.14 16.39 -5.92
C MET A 52 -5.21 17.67 -5.05
N ASP A 53 -6.01 17.66 -4.00
CA ASP A 53 -6.02 18.70 -2.96
C ASP A 53 -4.74 18.74 -2.10
N LEU A 54 -3.90 17.71 -2.21
CA LEU A 54 -2.58 17.68 -1.57
C LEU A 54 -1.50 18.47 -2.33
N LEU A 55 -1.76 18.83 -3.60
CA LEU A 55 -0.77 19.49 -4.46
C LEU A 55 -0.45 20.92 -4.04
N ASP A 56 -1.28 21.55 -3.22
CA ASP A 56 -0.97 22.86 -2.65
C ASP A 56 0.25 22.80 -1.71
N ASP A 57 0.44 21.66 -1.07
CA ASP A 57 1.45 21.44 -0.02
C ASP A 57 2.56 20.46 -0.43
N PHE A 58 2.28 19.55 -1.37
CA PHE A 58 3.19 18.46 -1.74
C PHE A 58 3.30 18.25 -3.25
N THR A 59 4.43 17.74 -3.68
CA THR A 59 4.55 17.03 -4.96
C THR A 59 4.26 15.56 -4.72
N ILE A 60 3.28 15.00 -5.44
CA ILE A 60 2.83 13.62 -5.29
C ILE A 60 3.42 12.76 -6.41
N VAL A 61 3.96 11.63 -6.05
CA VAL A 61 4.47 10.63 -6.99
C VAL A 61 3.72 9.32 -6.80
N ALA A 62 3.07 8.86 -7.85
CA ALA A 62 2.50 7.52 -7.90
C ALA A 62 3.34 6.64 -8.83
N TRP A 63 3.68 5.47 -8.36
CA TRP A 63 4.50 4.49 -9.06
C TRP A 63 3.70 3.20 -9.28
N ASP A 64 3.64 2.74 -10.53
CA ASP A 64 3.22 1.37 -10.81
C ASP A 64 4.44 0.48 -10.59
N GLN A 65 4.46 -0.23 -9.47
CA GLN A 65 5.54 -1.14 -9.10
C GLN A 65 5.75 -2.21 -10.19
N ARG A 66 6.94 -2.82 -10.19
CA ARG A 66 7.29 -3.92 -11.10
C ARG A 66 6.15 -4.93 -11.25
N GLY A 67 5.86 -5.34 -12.49
CA GLY A 67 4.87 -6.37 -12.81
C GLY A 67 3.41 -5.92 -12.82
N THR A 68 3.10 -4.61 -12.66
CA THR A 68 1.72 -4.13 -12.66
C THR A 68 1.52 -2.84 -13.44
N GLY A 69 0.27 -2.54 -13.80
CA GLY A 69 -0.09 -1.31 -14.49
C GLY A 69 0.77 -1.03 -15.70
N GLY A 70 1.32 0.19 -15.77
CA GLY A 70 2.27 0.60 -16.82
C GLY A 70 3.63 -0.11 -16.76
N SER A 71 3.95 -0.79 -15.68
CA SER A 71 5.19 -1.55 -15.46
C SER A 71 5.03 -3.06 -15.66
N TYR A 72 3.86 -3.51 -16.16
CA TYR A 72 3.58 -4.93 -16.37
C TYR A 72 4.34 -5.53 -17.55
N PHE A 73 4.27 -4.88 -18.72
CA PHE A 73 4.86 -5.42 -19.93
C PHE A 73 6.37 -5.32 -19.93
N GLY A 74 7.04 -6.43 -20.16
CA GLY A 74 8.50 -6.55 -20.11
C GLY A 74 9.02 -6.96 -18.73
N CYS A 75 8.15 -7.17 -17.75
CA CYS A 75 8.52 -7.76 -16.48
C CYS A 75 8.74 -9.27 -16.64
N ASN A 76 9.92 -9.76 -16.22
CA ASN A 76 10.14 -11.18 -15.98
C ASN A 76 9.54 -11.55 -14.60
N PRO A 77 8.57 -12.47 -14.51
CA PRO A 77 7.96 -12.85 -13.23
C PRO A 77 8.96 -13.35 -12.17
N GLU A 78 10.07 -13.95 -12.57
CA GLU A 78 11.12 -14.40 -11.65
C GLU A 78 11.79 -13.26 -10.90
N THR A 79 11.72 -12.03 -11.41
CA THR A 79 12.22 -10.83 -10.76
C THR A 79 11.22 -10.18 -9.79
N LEU A 80 10.03 -10.77 -9.63
CA LEU A 80 9.04 -10.34 -8.65
C LEU A 80 9.43 -10.86 -7.26
N THR A 81 10.44 -10.27 -6.69
CA THR A 81 10.93 -10.57 -5.34
C THR A 81 10.93 -9.31 -4.48
N LEU A 82 10.84 -9.46 -3.16
CA LEU A 82 10.87 -8.32 -2.24
C LEU A 82 12.19 -7.53 -2.40
N ASP A 83 13.33 -8.21 -2.45
CA ASP A 83 14.63 -7.53 -2.58
C ASP A 83 14.72 -6.72 -3.87
N GLN A 84 14.19 -7.22 -4.99
CA GLN A 84 14.15 -6.47 -6.23
C GLN A 84 13.24 -5.24 -6.14
N LEU A 85 12.07 -5.34 -5.48
CA LEU A 85 11.19 -4.18 -5.30
C LEU A 85 11.78 -3.15 -4.33
N ILE A 86 12.52 -3.57 -3.33
CA ILE A 86 13.28 -2.67 -2.46
C ILE A 86 14.35 -1.91 -3.27
N SER A 87 15.12 -2.62 -4.11
CA SER A 87 16.11 -2.01 -5.02
C SER A 87 15.45 -1.03 -5.98
N ASP A 88 14.35 -1.44 -6.65
CA ASP A 88 13.59 -0.56 -7.56
C ASP A 88 13.11 0.71 -6.84
N CYS A 89 12.63 0.59 -5.59
CA CYS A 89 12.17 1.72 -4.79
C CYS A 89 13.34 2.66 -4.43
N ALA A 90 14.49 2.12 -4.04
CA ALA A 90 15.68 2.91 -3.73
C ALA A 90 16.19 3.67 -4.97
N GLU A 91 16.27 3.01 -6.15
CA GLU A 91 16.59 3.64 -7.42
C GLU A 91 15.58 4.75 -7.80
N LEU A 92 14.28 4.50 -7.54
CA LEU A 92 13.24 5.52 -7.77
C LEU A 92 13.42 6.73 -6.85
N ILE A 93 13.71 6.52 -5.57
CA ILE A 93 13.98 7.60 -4.61
C ILE A 93 15.17 8.43 -5.09
N ASP A 94 16.25 7.80 -5.54
CA ASP A 94 17.44 8.47 -6.08
C ASP A 94 17.10 9.31 -7.32
N TYR A 95 16.33 8.73 -8.23
CA TYR A 95 15.84 9.43 -9.41
C TYR A 95 15.01 10.66 -9.01
N LEU A 96 14.06 10.52 -8.09
CA LEU A 96 13.20 11.62 -7.66
C LEU A 96 13.97 12.72 -6.94
N CYS A 97 14.91 12.36 -6.07
CA CYS A 97 15.76 13.33 -5.40
C CYS A 97 16.56 14.16 -6.42
N THR A 98 17.11 13.52 -7.45
CA THR A 98 17.86 14.21 -8.52
C THR A 98 16.94 15.04 -9.42
N ALA A 99 15.85 14.45 -9.93
CA ALA A 99 14.98 15.07 -10.91
C ALA A 99 14.14 16.23 -10.37
N LEU A 100 13.90 16.26 -9.04
CA LEU A 100 13.11 17.27 -8.35
C LEU A 100 13.98 18.16 -7.44
N ASN A 101 15.30 17.99 -7.46
CA ASN A 101 16.28 18.73 -6.64
C ASN A 101 15.93 18.67 -5.14
N LYS A 102 15.72 17.45 -4.62
CA LYS A 102 15.41 17.18 -3.20
C LYS A 102 16.51 16.34 -2.55
N LYS A 103 16.81 16.64 -1.27
CA LYS A 103 17.74 15.84 -0.48
C LYS A 103 17.11 14.56 0.04
N LYS A 104 15.83 14.66 0.45
CA LYS A 104 15.04 13.57 1.00
C LYS A 104 13.59 13.68 0.53
N ILE A 105 12.88 12.55 0.53
CA ILE A 105 11.45 12.50 0.22
C ILE A 105 10.69 11.78 1.34
N PHE A 106 9.37 11.96 1.37
CA PHE A 106 8.46 11.23 2.25
C PHE A 106 7.94 9.97 1.57
N LEU A 107 7.70 8.93 2.36
CA LEU A 107 7.02 7.73 1.91
C LEU A 107 5.64 7.63 2.53
N LEU A 108 4.64 7.27 1.71
CA LEU A 108 3.28 6.94 2.13
C LEU A 108 2.95 5.53 1.65
N GLY A 109 2.91 4.56 2.55
CA GLY A 109 2.63 3.16 2.23
C GLY A 109 1.21 2.74 2.61
N GLY A 110 0.54 1.97 1.75
CA GLY A 110 -0.76 1.36 2.04
C GLY A 110 -0.74 -0.16 1.89
N SER A 111 -1.20 -0.92 2.90
CA SER A 111 -1.27 -2.39 2.83
C SER A 111 0.10 -3.01 2.49
N TRP A 112 0.23 -3.85 1.46
CA TRP A 112 1.51 -4.31 0.94
C TRP A 112 2.55 -3.18 0.80
N GLY A 113 2.13 -1.97 0.44
CA GLY A 113 3.03 -0.81 0.38
C GLY A 113 3.63 -0.44 1.73
N THR A 114 3.05 -0.88 2.84
CA THR A 114 3.65 -0.71 4.17
C THR A 114 4.78 -1.70 4.41
N GLU A 115 4.65 -2.92 3.90
CA GLU A 115 5.71 -3.91 3.97
C GLU A 115 6.94 -3.44 3.17
N LEU A 116 6.74 -3.06 1.91
CA LEU A 116 7.80 -2.48 1.08
C LEU A 116 8.40 -1.23 1.73
N GLY A 117 7.57 -0.30 2.19
CA GLY A 117 8.01 0.96 2.80
C GLY A 117 8.81 0.75 4.09
N THR A 118 8.41 -0.18 4.94
CA THR A 118 9.13 -0.54 6.18
C THR A 118 10.54 -1.04 5.88
N PHE A 119 10.69 -1.96 4.92
CA PHE A 119 12.02 -2.45 4.52
C PHE A 119 12.87 -1.36 3.85
N VAL A 120 12.26 -0.51 3.02
CA VAL A 120 12.98 0.63 2.41
C VAL A 120 13.44 1.62 3.48
N CYS A 121 12.61 1.94 4.47
CA CYS A 121 12.98 2.78 5.61
C CYS A 121 14.13 2.20 6.43
N GLN A 122 14.19 0.88 6.57
CA GLN A 122 15.26 0.21 7.32
C GLN A 122 16.57 0.15 6.53
N LYS A 123 16.50 -0.20 5.22
CA LYS A 123 17.69 -0.44 4.39
C LYS A 123 18.27 0.86 3.78
N HIS A 124 17.44 1.88 3.52
CA HIS A 124 17.80 3.11 2.82
C HIS A 124 17.34 4.40 3.55
N PRO A 125 17.66 4.58 4.85
CA PRO A 125 17.13 5.66 5.68
C PRO A 125 17.64 7.06 5.28
N GLU A 126 18.76 7.16 4.56
CA GLU A 126 19.48 8.42 4.33
C GLU A 126 18.72 9.41 3.44
N LYS A 127 17.85 8.92 2.55
CA LYS A 127 17.05 9.75 1.62
C LYS A 127 15.57 9.83 1.98
N ILE A 128 15.19 9.29 3.14
CA ILE A 128 13.81 9.32 3.62
C ILE A 128 13.67 10.36 4.71
N ALA A 129 12.75 11.31 4.51
CA ALA A 129 12.47 12.37 5.47
C ALA A 129 11.54 11.89 6.59
N GLY A 130 10.58 11.05 6.27
CA GLY A 130 9.62 10.45 7.18
C GLY A 130 8.70 9.48 6.45
N TYR A 131 8.02 8.65 7.22
CA TYR A 131 7.15 7.60 6.73
C TYR A 131 5.78 7.63 7.41
N ILE A 132 4.73 7.42 6.63
CA ILE A 132 3.39 7.09 7.13
C ILE A 132 2.96 5.78 6.48
N GLY A 133 2.59 4.78 7.31
CA GLY A 133 1.94 3.55 6.88
C GLY A 133 0.47 3.52 7.27
N TYR A 134 -0.41 2.99 6.40
CA TYR A 134 -1.79 2.71 6.75
C TYR A 134 -2.22 1.32 6.27
N GLY A 135 -3.11 0.66 7.03
CA GLY A 135 -3.33 -0.76 6.82
C GLY A 135 -2.01 -1.52 6.99
N GLN A 136 -1.31 -1.25 8.09
CA GLN A 136 0.06 -1.69 8.35
C GLN A 136 0.13 -3.22 8.48
N VAL A 137 0.99 -3.85 7.69
CA VAL A 137 1.37 -5.25 7.87
C VAL A 137 2.35 -5.36 9.06
N VAL A 138 2.16 -6.37 9.92
CA VAL A 138 3.04 -6.64 11.07
C VAL A 138 3.66 -8.03 10.97
N ASN A 139 2.83 -9.07 10.98
CA ASN A 139 3.24 -10.45 10.84
C ASN A 139 2.33 -11.13 9.81
N GLY A 140 2.90 -11.57 8.68
CA GLY A 140 2.11 -12.06 7.57
C GLY A 140 1.33 -13.33 7.89
N ILE A 141 1.93 -14.29 8.60
CA ILE A 141 1.27 -15.55 8.99
C ILE A 141 0.12 -15.27 9.95
N GLU A 142 0.38 -14.51 11.02
CA GLU A 142 -0.63 -14.21 12.02
C GLU A 142 -1.74 -13.30 11.45
N ASN A 143 -1.39 -12.40 10.53
CA ASN A 143 -2.35 -11.60 9.75
C ASN A 143 -3.39 -12.49 9.05
N GLU A 144 -2.94 -13.54 8.36
CA GLU A 144 -3.84 -14.44 7.64
C GLU A 144 -4.65 -15.31 8.59
N ASN A 145 -4.08 -15.79 9.68
CA ASN A 145 -4.77 -16.56 10.71
C ASN A 145 -5.93 -15.76 11.33
N LEU A 146 -5.65 -14.54 11.78
CA LEU A 146 -6.65 -13.65 12.38
C LEU A 146 -7.73 -13.24 11.38
N SER A 147 -7.33 -12.93 10.15
CA SER A 147 -8.26 -12.55 9.08
C SER A 147 -9.20 -13.71 8.71
N TYR A 148 -8.69 -14.94 8.62
CA TYR A 148 -9.52 -16.13 8.39
C TYR A 148 -10.48 -16.39 9.55
N ALA A 149 -9.98 -16.36 10.80
CA ALA A 149 -10.77 -16.57 12.00
C ALA A 149 -11.92 -15.57 12.11
N TYR A 150 -11.64 -14.27 11.84
CA TYR A 150 -12.66 -13.22 11.80
C TYR A 150 -13.79 -13.55 10.82
N VAL A 151 -13.47 -13.94 9.59
CA VAL A 151 -14.49 -14.24 8.58
C VAL A 151 -15.32 -15.47 8.99
N LEU A 152 -14.67 -16.51 9.53
CA LEU A 152 -15.36 -17.71 9.99
C LEU A 152 -16.32 -17.42 11.14
N GLU A 153 -15.89 -16.61 12.11
CA GLU A 153 -16.74 -16.16 13.20
C GLU A 153 -17.96 -15.39 12.68
N LYS A 154 -17.76 -14.40 11.82
CA LYS A 154 -18.83 -13.62 11.24
C LYS A 154 -19.80 -14.44 10.38
N ALA A 155 -19.32 -15.42 9.64
CA ALA A 155 -20.17 -16.33 8.88
C ALA A 155 -21.02 -17.22 9.79
N LYS A 156 -20.47 -17.68 10.92
CA LYS A 156 -21.20 -18.43 11.96
C LYS A 156 -22.25 -17.56 12.65
N GLU A 157 -21.89 -16.34 13.07
CA GLU A 157 -22.84 -15.37 13.66
C GLU A 157 -24.03 -15.09 12.73
N ALA A 158 -23.75 -14.99 11.41
CA ALA A 158 -24.78 -14.79 10.38
C ALA A 158 -25.56 -16.07 10.02
N ASN A 159 -25.23 -17.23 10.59
CA ASN A 159 -25.76 -18.55 10.22
C ASN A 159 -25.69 -18.82 8.71
N ASN A 160 -24.61 -18.36 8.03
CA ASN A 160 -24.45 -18.48 6.60
C ASN A 160 -23.68 -19.74 6.23
N ALA A 161 -24.40 -20.85 6.03
CA ALA A 161 -23.83 -22.15 5.71
C ALA A 161 -23.05 -22.17 4.39
N GLU A 162 -23.43 -21.33 3.39
CA GLU A 162 -22.72 -21.23 2.11
C GLU A 162 -21.32 -20.62 2.30
N ASP A 163 -21.21 -19.53 3.05
CA ASP A 163 -19.93 -18.86 3.31
C ASP A 163 -19.02 -19.74 4.20
N ILE A 164 -19.60 -20.46 5.18
CA ILE A 164 -18.86 -21.44 6.00
C ILE A 164 -18.28 -22.54 5.10
N ALA A 165 -19.11 -23.13 4.22
CA ALA A 165 -18.63 -24.17 3.30
C ALA A 165 -17.56 -23.67 2.32
N LEU A 166 -17.63 -22.41 1.86
CA LEU A 166 -16.57 -21.80 1.05
C LEU A 166 -15.25 -21.66 1.82
N LEU A 167 -15.29 -21.26 3.10
CA LEU A 167 -14.11 -21.17 3.96
C LEU A 167 -13.52 -22.55 4.26
N GLU A 168 -14.35 -23.52 4.57
CA GLU A 168 -13.90 -24.91 4.81
C GLU A 168 -13.26 -25.50 3.56
N LYS A 169 -13.78 -25.20 2.37
CA LYS A 169 -13.22 -25.65 1.09
C LYS A 169 -11.80 -25.13 0.85
N ILE A 170 -11.51 -23.86 1.17
CA ILE A 170 -10.16 -23.30 1.03
C ILE A 170 -9.26 -23.69 2.22
N GLY A 171 -9.85 -24.07 3.35
CA GLY A 171 -9.17 -24.36 4.60
C GLY A 171 -8.53 -23.15 5.27
N PRO A 172 -8.06 -23.30 6.52
CA PRO A 172 -7.23 -22.29 7.18
C PRO A 172 -5.90 -22.13 6.43
N PRO A 173 -5.29 -20.93 6.47
CA PRO A 173 -4.01 -20.72 5.80
C PRO A 173 -2.91 -21.52 6.47
N ALA A 174 -2.18 -22.33 5.69
CA ALA A 174 -1.00 -23.05 6.16
C ALA A 174 0.22 -22.15 5.96
N GLU A 175 0.89 -21.76 7.05
CA GLU A 175 2.01 -20.82 7.01
C GLU A 175 1.66 -19.52 6.24
N GLY A 176 0.42 -19.00 6.46
CA GLY A 176 -0.08 -17.80 5.79
C GLY A 176 -0.55 -17.99 4.34
N CYS A 177 -0.52 -19.22 3.82
CA CYS A 177 -0.87 -19.51 2.43
C CYS A 177 -2.11 -20.40 2.30
N TYR A 178 -2.97 -20.06 1.34
CA TYR A 178 -4.08 -20.91 0.88
C TYR A 178 -3.62 -21.81 -0.28
N LYS A 179 -4.40 -22.86 -0.57
CA LYS A 179 -4.13 -23.75 -1.72
C LYS A 179 -5.39 -23.91 -2.59
N PRO A 180 -5.36 -23.46 -3.88
CA PRO A 180 -4.30 -22.66 -4.54
C PRO A 180 -4.16 -21.25 -3.96
N VAL A 181 -2.95 -20.69 -4.00
CA VAL A 181 -2.64 -19.41 -3.33
C VAL A 181 -3.58 -18.28 -3.76
N PHE A 182 -3.66 -18.01 -5.06
CA PHE A 182 -4.44 -16.87 -5.56
C PHE A 182 -5.95 -17.05 -5.34
N GLU A 183 -6.49 -18.20 -5.74
CA GLU A 183 -7.93 -18.49 -5.68
C GLU A 183 -8.43 -18.56 -4.23
N GLY A 184 -7.65 -19.17 -3.33
CA GLY A 184 -7.98 -19.25 -1.92
C GLY A 184 -7.95 -17.88 -1.26
N LEU A 185 -6.89 -17.10 -1.52
CA LEU A 185 -6.77 -15.75 -1.00
C LEU A 185 -7.91 -14.85 -1.51
N MET A 186 -8.27 -14.93 -2.80
CA MET A 186 -9.38 -14.14 -3.35
C MET A 186 -10.72 -14.54 -2.76
N THR A 187 -10.94 -15.82 -2.48
CA THR A 187 -12.16 -16.31 -1.82
C THR A 187 -12.26 -15.72 -0.41
N GLN A 188 -11.19 -15.83 0.38
CA GLN A 188 -11.13 -15.27 1.74
C GLN A 188 -11.34 -13.74 1.71
N ARG A 189 -10.65 -12.99 0.84
CA ARG A 189 -10.78 -11.53 0.74
C ARG A 189 -12.18 -11.08 0.29
N LYS A 190 -12.85 -11.85 -0.57
CA LYS A 190 -14.25 -11.60 -0.95
C LYS A 190 -15.17 -11.70 0.26
N LEU A 191 -15.00 -12.72 1.07
CA LEU A 191 -15.79 -12.92 2.28
C LEU A 191 -15.44 -11.90 3.36
N LEU A 192 -14.15 -11.59 3.56
CA LEU A 192 -13.70 -10.54 4.47
C LEU A 192 -14.35 -9.18 4.14
N LYS A 193 -14.41 -8.83 2.85
CA LYS A 193 -15.12 -7.63 2.40
C LYS A 193 -16.62 -7.70 2.67
N LYS A 194 -17.26 -8.85 2.45
CA LYS A 194 -18.69 -9.07 2.72
C LYS A 194 -19.01 -8.80 4.19
N TYR A 195 -18.14 -9.20 5.10
CA TYR A 195 -18.32 -9.05 6.54
C TYR A 195 -17.69 -7.77 7.13
N GLY A 196 -17.32 -6.80 6.27
CA GLY A 196 -16.89 -5.47 6.73
C GLY A 196 -15.43 -5.37 7.21
N GLY A 197 -14.62 -6.43 7.10
CA GLY A 197 -13.23 -6.43 7.57
C GLY A 197 -12.27 -5.64 6.69
N VAL A 198 -12.70 -5.21 5.49
CA VAL A 198 -11.88 -4.40 4.56
C VAL A 198 -12.35 -2.96 4.50
N SER A 199 -13.65 -2.70 4.62
CA SER A 199 -14.21 -1.35 4.54
C SER A 199 -15.38 -1.17 5.50
N ALA A 200 -15.31 -0.11 6.28
CA ALA A 200 -16.34 0.26 7.23
C ALA A 200 -17.55 0.97 6.57
N LYS A 201 -17.39 1.48 5.35
CA LYS A 201 -18.38 2.36 4.69
C LYS A 201 -19.08 1.78 3.48
N SER A 202 -18.60 0.70 2.87
CA SER A 202 -19.10 0.29 1.55
C SER A 202 -19.29 -1.21 1.40
N ASN A 203 -20.55 -1.59 1.15
CA ASN A 203 -20.93 -2.89 0.59
C ASN A 203 -21.03 -2.87 -0.94
N SER A 204 -20.48 -1.85 -1.62
CA SER A 204 -20.46 -1.83 -3.08
C SER A 204 -19.60 -2.98 -3.60
N GLY A 205 -20.16 -3.75 -4.54
CA GLY A 205 -19.44 -4.89 -5.13
C GLY A 205 -18.10 -4.46 -5.75
N TYR A 206 -17.11 -5.37 -5.76
CA TYR A 206 -15.77 -5.15 -6.30
C TYR A 206 -15.78 -4.53 -7.70
N PHE A 207 -16.69 -4.98 -8.57
CA PHE A 207 -16.81 -4.47 -9.92
C PHE A 207 -17.12 -2.97 -9.96
N LYS A 208 -18.08 -2.51 -9.15
CA LYS A 208 -18.52 -1.11 -9.10
C LYS A 208 -17.49 -0.20 -8.41
N SER A 209 -16.85 -0.69 -7.35
CA SER A 209 -15.93 0.12 -6.55
C SER A 209 -14.49 0.15 -7.08
N THR A 210 -14.09 -0.83 -7.90
CA THR A 210 -12.70 -0.98 -8.34
C THR A 210 -12.59 -1.05 -9.86
N VAL A 211 -13.30 -1.97 -10.52
CA VAL A 211 -13.14 -2.22 -11.95
C VAL A 211 -13.63 -1.05 -12.81
N ILE A 212 -14.83 -0.53 -12.53
CA ILE A 212 -15.38 0.60 -13.31
C ILE A 212 -14.50 1.87 -13.22
N PRO A 213 -14.00 2.30 -12.05
CA PRO A 213 -13.08 3.43 -11.96
C PRO A 213 -11.80 3.23 -12.78
N ILE A 214 -11.21 2.04 -12.75
CA ILE A 214 -10.03 1.72 -13.57
C ILE A 214 -10.36 1.82 -15.07
N LEU A 215 -11.44 1.20 -15.52
CA LEU A 215 -11.82 1.20 -16.93
C LEU A 215 -12.13 2.61 -17.46
N LYS A 216 -12.78 3.44 -16.65
CA LYS A 216 -13.16 4.83 -17.02
C LYS A 216 -12.02 5.84 -16.81
N SER A 217 -10.93 5.47 -16.15
CA SER A 217 -9.86 6.40 -15.83
C SER A 217 -9.17 6.92 -17.11
N PRO A 218 -9.11 8.24 -17.30
CA PRO A 218 -8.31 8.86 -18.36
C PRO A 218 -6.80 8.85 -18.01
N GLU A 219 -6.47 8.54 -16.77
CA GLU A 219 -5.11 8.47 -16.25
C GLU A 219 -4.35 7.26 -16.81
N LEU A 220 -5.07 6.19 -17.14
CA LEU A 220 -4.53 4.92 -17.57
C LEU A 220 -4.74 4.70 -19.07
N SER A 221 -3.67 4.41 -19.80
CA SER A 221 -3.77 3.90 -21.18
C SER A 221 -4.43 2.52 -21.20
N ILE A 222 -4.87 2.05 -22.38
CA ILE A 222 -5.38 0.68 -22.55
C ILE A 222 -4.34 -0.35 -22.09
N ARG A 223 -3.06 -0.11 -22.42
CA ARG A 223 -1.94 -0.96 -22.02
C ARG A 223 -1.81 -1.03 -20.49
N ASP A 224 -1.94 0.10 -19.79
CA ASP A 224 -1.87 0.15 -18.33
C ASP A 224 -3.06 -0.58 -17.68
N LYS A 225 -4.26 -0.47 -18.25
CA LYS A 225 -5.46 -1.20 -17.80
C LYS A 225 -5.29 -2.72 -17.92
N ILE A 226 -4.74 -3.18 -19.04
CA ILE A 226 -4.41 -4.61 -19.24
C ILE A 226 -3.36 -5.05 -18.21
N GLY A 227 -2.30 -4.25 -18.02
CA GLY A 227 -1.27 -4.53 -17.02
C GLY A 227 -1.79 -4.53 -15.59
N THR A 228 -2.78 -3.69 -15.26
CA THR A 228 -3.46 -3.71 -13.97
C THR A 228 -4.28 -4.99 -13.76
N ALA A 229 -5.04 -5.39 -14.79
CA ALA A 229 -5.90 -6.57 -14.69
C ALA A 229 -5.10 -7.89 -14.53
N ASN A 230 -3.98 -8.02 -15.25
CA ASN A 230 -3.16 -9.25 -15.23
C ASN A 230 -2.10 -9.23 -14.12
N GLY A 231 -1.53 -8.05 -13.83
CA GLY A 231 -0.42 -7.89 -12.89
C GLY A 231 -0.77 -8.32 -11.49
N TYR A 232 -2.00 -8.06 -11.03
CA TYR A 232 -2.45 -8.45 -9.70
C TYR A 232 -2.30 -9.96 -9.45
N LYS A 233 -2.80 -10.79 -10.38
CA LYS A 233 -2.68 -12.25 -10.25
C LYS A 233 -1.21 -12.69 -10.28
N VAL A 234 -0.43 -12.15 -11.22
CA VAL A 234 0.98 -12.53 -11.39
C VAL A 234 1.80 -12.13 -10.16
N CYS A 235 1.73 -10.87 -9.72
CA CYS A 235 2.47 -10.39 -8.57
C CYS A 235 2.10 -11.17 -7.30
N LEU A 236 0.80 -11.36 -7.06
CA LEU A 236 0.33 -12.01 -5.85
C LEU A 236 0.72 -13.50 -5.83
N SER A 237 0.53 -14.22 -6.94
CA SER A 237 0.90 -15.64 -7.00
C SER A 237 2.40 -15.86 -6.84
N GLN A 238 3.22 -14.97 -7.38
CA GLN A 238 4.67 -15.07 -7.33
C GLN A 238 5.25 -14.68 -5.98
N MET A 239 4.73 -13.61 -5.37
CA MET A 239 5.35 -13.01 -4.19
C MET A 239 4.76 -13.50 -2.88
N TRP A 240 3.46 -13.84 -2.85
CA TRP A 240 2.73 -14.13 -1.61
C TRP A 240 3.42 -15.17 -0.72
N PRO A 241 3.88 -16.34 -1.24
CA PRO A 241 4.50 -17.35 -0.40
C PRO A 241 5.75 -16.88 0.35
N THR A 242 6.42 -15.84 -0.14
CA THR A 242 7.62 -15.28 0.48
C THR A 242 7.27 -14.12 1.40
N ILE A 243 6.46 -13.16 0.94
CA ILE A 243 6.17 -11.94 1.71
C ILE A 243 5.36 -12.23 2.97
N VAL A 244 4.52 -13.24 2.96
CA VAL A 244 3.72 -13.64 4.13
C VAL A 244 4.58 -14.20 5.28
N GLN A 245 5.85 -14.53 5.05
CA GLN A 245 6.76 -15.08 6.07
C GLN A 245 7.43 -14.01 6.95
N TYR A 246 7.30 -12.71 6.61
CA TYR A 246 7.95 -11.67 7.39
C TYR A 246 7.18 -11.32 8.66
N ASP A 247 7.96 -11.04 9.70
CA ASP A 247 7.51 -10.63 11.03
C ASP A 247 8.25 -9.35 11.44
N PHE A 248 7.59 -8.21 11.33
CA PHE A 248 8.21 -6.92 11.61
C PHE A 248 8.46 -6.67 13.09
N LEU A 249 7.70 -7.33 13.95
CA LEU A 249 7.96 -7.26 15.38
C LEU A 249 9.35 -7.84 15.73
N ARG A 250 9.77 -8.87 14.99
CA ARG A 250 11.10 -9.48 15.11
C ARG A 250 12.15 -8.74 14.28
N ASP A 251 11.82 -8.36 13.05
CA ASP A 251 12.81 -8.04 12.02
C ASP A 251 12.99 -6.54 11.78
N CYS A 252 11.98 -5.71 12.07
CA CYS A 252 11.92 -4.31 11.62
C CYS A 252 11.33 -3.36 12.68
N THR A 253 12.06 -3.09 13.76
CA THR A 253 11.60 -2.20 14.84
C THR A 253 12.42 -0.92 14.99
N HIS A 254 13.58 -0.77 14.32
CA HIS A 254 14.47 0.38 14.49
C HIS A 254 14.53 1.22 13.22
N PHE A 255 14.15 2.49 13.32
CA PHE A 255 14.12 3.46 12.22
C PHE A 255 14.92 4.71 12.53
N ARG A 256 15.56 5.31 11.50
CA ARG A 256 16.37 6.54 11.63
C ARG A 256 15.62 7.81 11.20
N MET A 257 14.34 7.68 10.85
CA MET A 257 13.45 8.80 10.49
C MET A 257 12.16 8.71 11.30
N PRO A 258 11.35 9.77 11.35
CA PRO A 258 10.00 9.72 11.89
C PRO A 258 9.16 8.63 11.23
N TYR A 259 8.50 7.80 12.04
CA TYR A 259 7.76 6.62 11.60
C TYR A 259 6.36 6.61 12.21
N TYR A 260 5.34 6.78 11.38
CA TYR A 260 3.97 6.92 11.82
C TYR A 260 3.08 5.82 11.27
N ILE A 261 2.13 5.35 12.09
CA ILE A 261 1.12 4.35 11.71
C ILE A 261 -0.26 4.99 11.81
N PHE A 262 -1.00 5.01 10.72
CA PHE A 262 -2.38 5.50 10.63
C PHE A 262 -3.31 4.30 10.38
N GLN A 263 -3.88 3.73 11.45
CA GLN A 263 -4.56 2.45 11.39
C GLN A 263 -6.07 2.56 11.58
N GLY A 264 -6.83 1.88 10.73
CA GLY A 264 -8.28 1.74 10.92
C GLY A 264 -8.58 0.76 12.06
N ARG A 265 -9.46 1.16 12.99
CA ARG A 265 -9.82 0.34 14.14
C ARG A 265 -10.51 -0.98 13.74
N LYS A 266 -11.23 -0.97 12.63
CA LYS A 266 -12.04 -2.10 12.13
C LYS A 266 -11.30 -2.91 11.06
N ASP A 267 -9.99 -2.71 10.90
CA ASP A 267 -9.20 -3.43 9.91
C ASP A 267 -9.01 -4.89 10.35
N ASN A 268 -9.48 -5.81 9.51
CA ASN A 268 -9.26 -7.24 9.63
C ASN A 268 -8.59 -7.82 8.36
N ASN A 269 -8.17 -6.93 7.44
CA ASN A 269 -7.34 -7.32 6.31
C ASN A 269 -5.84 -7.32 6.68
N THR A 270 -5.40 -6.29 7.41
CA THR A 270 -4.18 -6.24 8.20
C THR A 270 -4.63 -5.97 9.65
N PRO A 271 -4.89 -7.04 10.44
CA PRO A 271 -5.67 -6.94 11.65
C PRO A 271 -5.13 -5.91 12.64
N SER A 272 -6.00 -4.97 13.04
CA SER A 272 -5.69 -3.91 13.99
C SER A 272 -5.21 -4.45 15.35
N ALA A 273 -5.51 -5.70 15.67
CA ALA A 273 -5.06 -6.39 16.88
C ALA A 273 -3.53 -6.51 16.99
N LEU A 274 -2.81 -6.55 15.86
CA LEU A 274 -1.35 -6.69 15.83
C LEU A 274 -0.61 -5.35 15.97
N ILE A 275 -1.31 -4.23 15.82
CA ILE A 275 -0.68 -2.92 15.61
C ILE A 275 -0.07 -2.35 16.88
N GLN A 276 -0.77 -2.48 18.03
CA GLN A 276 -0.31 -1.84 19.27
C GLN A 276 1.03 -2.41 19.74
N GLU A 277 1.16 -3.74 19.74
CA GLU A 277 2.40 -4.41 20.12
C GLU A 277 3.56 -4.03 19.21
N TYR A 278 3.33 -3.98 17.89
CA TYR A 278 4.35 -3.52 16.96
C TYR A 278 4.75 -2.07 17.18
N PHE A 279 3.77 -1.18 17.37
CA PHE A 279 4.04 0.24 17.65
C PHE A 279 4.85 0.44 18.93
N ASP A 280 4.54 -0.32 19.98
CA ASP A 280 5.28 -0.22 21.26
C ASP A 280 6.75 -0.63 21.09
N ALA A 281 7.02 -1.64 20.24
CA ALA A 281 8.37 -2.12 19.93
C ALA A 281 9.16 -1.19 18.99
N ILE A 282 8.51 -0.29 18.25
CA ILE A 282 9.20 0.64 17.34
C ILE A 282 10.09 1.62 18.11
N VAL A 283 11.32 1.78 17.66
CA VAL A 283 12.28 2.81 18.05
C VAL A 283 12.53 3.72 16.86
N ALA A 284 12.17 4.99 16.98
CA ALA A 284 12.34 6.00 15.93
C ALA A 284 12.56 7.38 16.59
N PRO A 285 13.16 8.38 15.88
CA PRO A 285 13.34 9.74 16.42
C PRO A 285 12.02 10.41 16.82
N ASP A 286 10.95 10.13 16.07
CA ASP A 286 9.57 10.48 16.39
C ASP A 286 8.65 9.37 15.88
N LYS A 287 7.65 9.00 16.67
CA LYS A 287 6.67 7.98 16.29
C LYS A 287 5.28 8.32 16.80
N ASP A 288 4.27 7.96 16.03
CA ASP A 288 2.87 8.15 16.43
C ASP A 288 2.00 7.03 15.87
N LEU A 289 1.00 6.61 16.66
CA LEU A 289 -0.04 5.67 16.26
C LEU A 289 -1.39 6.38 16.29
N VAL A 290 -1.91 6.67 15.13
CA VAL A 290 -3.21 7.32 14.99
C VAL A 290 -4.28 6.31 14.63
N TRP A 291 -5.27 6.17 15.52
CA TRP A 291 -6.42 5.33 15.27
C TRP A 291 -7.53 6.08 14.52
N PHE A 292 -8.04 5.43 13.47
CA PHE A 292 -9.20 5.87 12.70
C PHE A 292 -10.40 5.00 13.08
N GLU A 293 -11.20 5.49 14.03
CA GLU A 293 -12.25 4.71 14.70
C GLU A 293 -13.39 4.27 13.76
N ASN A 294 -13.62 5.02 12.68
CA ASN A 294 -14.67 4.74 11.72
C ASN A 294 -14.16 4.10 10.41
N SER A 295 -12.89 3.69 10.39
CA SER A 295 -12.25 3.09 9.23
C SER A 295 -11.86 1.64 9.48
N ALA A 296 -11.83 0.87 8.38
CA ALA A 296 -11.18 -0.42 8.31
C ALA A 296 -9.83 -0.30 7.58
N HIS A 297 -9.60 -1.02 6.49
CA HIS A 297 -8.30 -1.13 5.81
C HIS A 297 -7.82 0.15 5.12
N GLY A 298 -8.71 1.06 4.77
CA GLY A 298 -8.40 2.23 3.94
C GLY A 298 -8.71 3.59 4.57
N PRO A 299 -8.10 4.00 5.71
CA PRO A 299 -8.44 5.26 6.37
C PRO A 299 -8.20 6.50 5.48
N LEU A 300 -7.23 6.46 4.55
CA LEU A 300 -7.02 7.52 3.55
C LEU A 300 -8.28 7.76 2.67
N GLY A 301 -9.03 6.71 2.35
CA GLY A 301 -10.27 6.80 1.59
C GLY A 301 -11.52 6.93 2.45
N GLU A 302 -11.51 6.37 3.65
CA GLU A 302 -12.69 6.30 4.54
C GLU A 302 -12.85 7.52 5.43
N GLU A 303 -11.74 8.09 5.93
CA GLU A 303 -11.71 9.33 6.72
C GLU A 303 -10.71 10.34 6.11
N PRO A 304 -10.85 10.74 4.83
CA PRO A 304 -9.83 11.46 4.09
C PRO A 304 -9.48 12.83 4.69
N LYS A 305 -10.45 13.52 5.28
CA LYS A 305 -10.20 14.84 5.91
C LYS A 305 -9.26 14.71 7.11
N LYS A 306 -9.55 13.78 8.02
CA LYS A 306 -8.71 13.51 9.20
C LYS A 306 -7.32 13.03 8.77
N PHE A 307 -7.27 12.05 7.84
CA PHE A 307 -6.01 11.50 7.36
C PHE A 307 -5.09 12.57 6.76
N LYS A 308 -5.61 13.34 5.80
CA LYS A 308 -4.85 14.39 5.11
C LYS A 308 -4.42 15.53 6.04
N SER A 309 -5.26 15.90 7.01
CA SER A 309 -4.91 16.92 8.01
C SER A 309 -3.72 16.48 8.85
N LEU A 310 -3.76 15.28 9.41
CA LEU A 310 -2.68 14.72 10.22
C LEU A 310 -1.40 14.47 9.40
N MET A 311 -1.53 13.98 8.17
CA MET A 311 -0.39 13.81 7.27
C MET A 311 0.29 15.16 6.96
N ARG A 312 -0.49 16.22 6.70
CA ARG A 312 0.04 17.59 6.54
C ARG A 312 0.79 18.05 7.78
N GLU A 313 0.17 17.91 8.95
CA GLU A 313 0.79 18.27 10.22
C GLU A 313 2.15 17.60 10.40
N LYS A 314 2.20 16.26 10.26
CA LYS A 314 3.43 15.49 10.44
C LYS A 314 4.49 15.84 9.39
N PHE A 315 4.15 15.76 8.12
CA PHE A 315 5.14 15.90 7.04
C PHE A 315 5.62 17.34 6.84
N LEU A 316 4.73 18.34 6.97
CA LEU A 316 5.15 19.75 6.84
C LEU A 316 5.97 20.22 8.02
N THR A 317 5.73 19.71 9.24
CA THR A 317 6.59 19.97 10.40
C THR A 317 8.01 19.46 10.12
N ILE A 318 8.15 18.20 9.72
CA ILE A 318 9.45 17.61 9.37
C ILE A 318 10.12 18.38 8.22
N ALA A 319 9.36 18.74 7.18
CA ALA A 319 9.90 19.47 6.03
C ALA A 319 10.45 20.84 6.44
N LYS A 320 9.74 21.57 7.31
CA LYS A 320 10.17 22.87 7.82
C LYS A 320 11.43 22.75 8.68
N GLU A 321 11.48 21.79 9.61
CA GLU A 321 12.63 21.57 10.49
C GLU A 321 13.90 21.17 9.75
N ASN A 322 13.77 20.42 8.64
CA ASN A 322 14.89 19.90 7.84
C ASN A 322 15.17 20.71 6.56
N GLN A 323 14.44 21.79 6.33
CA GLN A 323 14.59 22.66 5.13
C GLN A 323 14.53 21.84 3.79
N LEU A 324 13.46 21.02 3.68
CA LEU A 324 13.25 20.10 2.53
C LEU A 324 12.39 20.73 1.44
#